data_0994639c1ce1c8f57cd492183b35bfbc
#
_entry.id   0994639c1ce1c8f57cd492183b35bfbc
#
_cell.length_a   1.000
_cell.length_b   1.000
_cell.length_c   1.000
_cell.angle_alpha   90.00
_cell.angle_beta   90.00
_cell.angle_gamma   90.00
#
_symmetry.space_group_name_H-M   'P 1'
#
loop_
_entity.id
_entity.type
_entity.pdbx_description
1 polymer ?
#
loop_
_entity_poly.entity_id
_entity_poly.type
_entity_poly.pdbx_seq_one_letter_code
_entity_poly.pdbx_strand_id
1 'polypeptide(L)'
;PIAISMMISIGIGLHNFGEGLAIGAAVLLGEVALSSFLILGFTLHNTTEGLAIVAPMAKSRRIPVAKLIIMGLIAGGPTILGAWIGGFLYSPIATVIFLSIGAGAIFQVVYSIGSWMYHTNGSRGLLNNHWIIIGFAFGMFIMYLTGLLV
;
A
#
# COMPACT_ATOMS: atom_id res chain seq x y z
N PRO A 1 -18.78 -3.74 -1.16
CA PRO A 1 -17.79 -2.69 -0.86
C PRO A 1 -16.82 -3.12 0.26
N ILE A 2 -17.34 -3.51 1.44
CA ILE A 2 -16.50 -3.89 2.61
C ILE A 2 -15.56 -5.07 2.30
N ALA A 3 -16.03 -6.10 1.61
CA ALA A 3 -15.18 -7.24 1.23
C ALA A 3 -14.03 -6.82 0.31
N ILE A 4 -14.29 -5.93 -0.63
CA ILE A 4 -13.26 -5.39 -1.54
C ILE A 4 -12.23 -4.58 -0.75
N SER A 5 -12.68 -3.68 0.14
CA SER A 5 -11.78 -2.90 1.01
C SER A 5 -10.95 -3.80 1.93
N MET A 6 -11.51 -4.89 2.44
CA MET A 6 -10.77 -5.87 3.23
C MET A 6 -9.69 -6.58 2.40
N MET A 7 -10.00 -7.01 1.18
CA MET A 7 -9.02 -7.63 0.26
C MET A 7 -7.89 -6.65 -0.09
N ILE A 8 -8.23 -5.37 -0.31
CA ILE A 8 -7.25 -4.31 -0.53
C ILE A 8 -6.36 -4.14 0.71
N SER A 9 -6.94 -4.09 1.92
CA SER A 9 -6.18 -3.97 3.17
C SER A 9 -5.21 -5.13 3.38
N ILE A 10 -5.62 -6.36 3.06
CA ILE A 10 -4.74 -7.54 3.16
C ILE A 10 -3.58 -7.44 2.15
N GLY A 11 -3.88 -7.08 0.89
CA GLY A 11 -2.86 -6.92 -0.13
C GLY A 11 -1.84 -5.83 0.23
N ILE A 12 -2.31 -4.67 0.69
CA ILE A 12 -1.47 -3.59 1.19
C ILE A 12 -0.64 -4.05 2.40
N GLY A 13 -1.24 -4.78 3.34
CA GLY A 13 -0.52 -5.29 4.50
C GLY A 13 0.64 -6.24 4.14
N LEU A 14 0.45 -7.11 3.15
CA LEU A 14 1.53 -7.96 2.63
C LEU A 14 2.64 -7.15 1.96
N HIS A 15 2.29 -6.09 1.23
CA HIS A 15 3.27 -5.16 0.66
C HIS A 15 4.03 -4.41 1.75
N ASN A 16 3.33 -3.84 2.70
CA ASN A 16 3.88 -3.05 3.80
C ASN A 16 4.77 -3.88 4.74
N PHE A 17 4.56 -5.19 4.83
CA PHE A 17 5.50 -6.09 5.50
C PHE A 17 6.89 -6.05 4.82
N GLY A 18 6.93 -6.07 3.48
CA GLY A 18 8.16 -5.94 2.70
C GLY A 18 8.87 -4.60 2.92
N GLU A 19 8.11 -3.51 2.97
CA GLU A 19 8.64 -2.18 3.30
C GLU A 19 9.26 -2.13 4.70
N GLY A 20 8.56 -2.72 5.67
CA GLY A 20 9.08 -2.85 7.03
C GLY A 20 10.41 -3.61 7.06
N LEU A 21 10.51 -4.74 6.32
CA LEU A 21 11.77 -5.49 6.21
C LEU A 21 12.90 -4.63 5.66
N ALA A 22 12.64 -3.79 4.65
CA ALA A 22 13.64 -2.90 4.07
C ALA A 22 14.09 -1.83 5.08
N ILE A 23 13.16 -1.21 5.83
CA ILE A 23 13.50 -0.26 6.90
C ILE A 23 14.38 -0.94 7.97
N GLY A 24 13.94 -2.11 8.46
CA GLY A 24 14.67 -2.84 9.49
C GLY A 24 16.08 -3.24 9.03
N ALA A 25 16.22 -3.72 7.81
CA ALA A 25 17.51 -4.06 7.22
C ALA A 25 18.44 -2.84 7.12
N ALA A 26 17.93 -1.68 6.68
CA ALA A 26 18.72 -0.46 6.60
C ALA A 26 19.20 -0.01 7.99
N VAL A 27 18.36 -0.11 9.02
CA VAL A 27 18.73 0.18 10.41
C VAL A 27 19.81 -0.79 10.89
N LEU A 28 19.66 -2.11 10.65
CA LEU A 28 20.61 -3.13 11.05
C LEU A 28 22.00 -2.92 10.42
N LEU A 29 22.03 -2.47 9.15
CA LEU A 29 23.25 -2.18 8.42
C LEU A 29 23.90 -0.84 8.81
N GLY A 30 23.25 -0.06 9.68
CA GLY A 30 23.74 1.26 10.09
C GLY A 30 23.53 2.36 9.06
N GLU A 31 22.72 2.10 8.03
CA GLU A 31 22.41 3.05 6.96
C GLU A 31 21.31 4.05 7.40
N VAL A 32 21.70 4.97 8.33
CA VAL A 32 20.77 5.91 8.99
C VAL A 32 20.06 6.81 7.97
N ALA A 33 20.79 7.32 6.97
CA ALA A 33 20.21 8.17 5.94
C ALA A 33 19.16 7.40 5.13
N LEU A 34 19.49 6.20 4.64
CA LEU A 34 18.59 5.35 3.88
C LEU A 34 17.35 4.99 4.71
N SER A 35 17.50 4.54 5.96
CA SER A 35 16.36 4.20 6.80
C SER A 35 15.42 5.38 7.04
N SER A 36 15.96 6.59 7.22
CA SER A 36 15.17 7.81 7.37
C SER A 36 14.40 8.16 6.10
N PHE A 37 15.02 8.06 4.92
CA PHE A 37 14.35 8.30 3.65
C PHE A 37 13.28 7.24 3.35
N LEU A 38 13.54 5.97 3.65
CA LEU A 38 12.54 4.90 3.53
C LEU A 38 11.31 5.19 4.41
N ILE A 39 11.51 5.56 5.69
CA ILE A 39 10.42 5.89 6.60
C ILE A 39 9.60 7.07 6.06
N LEU A 40 10.24 8.14 5.62
CA LEU A 40 9.54 9.31 5.07
C LEU A 40 8.78 8.96 3.78
N GLY A 41 9.44 8.29 2.83
CA GLY A 41 8.84 7.90 1.57
C GLY A 41 7.64 6.98 1.76
N PHE A 42 7.78 5.93 2.57
CA PHE A 42 6.70 4.99 2.86
C PHE A 42 5.57 5.63 3.66
N THR A 43 5.84 6.53 4.59
CA THR A 43 4.79 7.27 5.30
C THR A 43 3.94 8.10 4.33
N LEU A 44 4.57 8.75 3.35
CA LEU A 44 3.86 9.57 2.37
C LEU A 44 2.97 8.72 1.45
N HIS A 45 3.49 7.64 0.87
CA HIS A 45 2.68 6.87 -0.05
C HIS A 45 1.67 5.95 0.66
N ASN A 46 1.94 5.45 1.84
CA ASN A 46 0.97 4.69 2.64
C ASN A 46 -0.26 5.52 3.03
N THR A 47 -0.13 6.86 3.09
CA THR A 47 -1.28 7.74 3.22
C THR A 47 -2.21 7.62 2.00
N THR A 48 -1.66 7.53 0.79
CA THR A 48 -2.45 7.33 -0.44
C THR A 48 -3.05 5.93 -0.53
N GLU A 49 -2.36 4.92 -0.04
CA GLU A 49 -2.88 3.55 0.07
C GLU A 49 -4.08 3.47 1.02
N GLY A 50 -4.07 4.22 2.12
CA GLY A 50 -5.23 4.37 2.99
C GLY A 50 -6.48 4.86 2.25
N LEU A 51 -6.32 5.78 1.30
CA LEU A 51 -7.42 6.21 0.44
C LEU A 51 -7.94 5.07 -0.46
N ALA A 52 -7.06 4.21 -0.98
CA ALA A 52 -7.46 3.05 -1.77
C ALA A 52 -8.33 2.06 -0.97
N ILE A 53 -8.04 1.87 0.33
CA ILE A 53 -8.84 1.02 1.23
C ILE A 53 -10.27 1.56 1.38
N VAL A 54 -10.43 2.86 1.54
CA VAL A 54 -11.76 3.46 1.80
C VAL A 54 -12.55 3.76 0.53
N ALA A 55 -11.91 3.85 -0.63
CA ALA A 55 -12.54 4.23 -1.89
C ALA A 55 -13.77 3.37 -2.26
N PRO A 56 -13.74 2.01 -2.17
CA PRO A 56 -14.92 1.21 -2.47
C PRO A 56 -16.11 1.47 -1.53
N MET A 57 -15.84 1.99 -0.35
CA MET A 57 -16.86 2.29 0.68
C MET A 57 -17.35 3.74 0.66
N ALA A 58 -16.77 4.62 -0.16
CA ALA A 58 -17.06 6.06 -0.16
C ALA A 58 -18.55 6.41 -0.36
N LYS A 59 -19.32 5.55 -1.05
CA LYS A 59 -20.77 5.72 -1.25
C LYS A 59 -21.62 5.05 -0.16
N SER A 60 -21.01 4.43 0.83
CA SER A 60 -21.75 3.73 1.91
C SER A 60 -22.23 4.74 2.95
N ARG A 61 -23.52 4.67 3.32
CA ARG A 61 -24.15 5.65 4.23
C ARG A 61 -23.55 5.63 5.66
N ARG A 62 -23.09 4.48 6.14
CA ARG A 62 -22.46 4.34 7.48
C ARG A 62 -21.43 3.23 7.42
N ILE A 63 -20.19 3.56 7.72
CA ILE A 63 -19.12 2.59 7.91
C ILE A 63 -18.78 2.57 9.39
N PRO A 64 -18.90 1.41 10.08
CA PRO A 64 -18.50 1.32 11.48
C PRO A 64 -17.01 1.64 11.63
N VAL A 65 -16.69 2.56 12.53
CA VAL A 65 -15.30 3.00 12.80
C VAL A 65 -14.41 1.80 13.16
N ALA A 66 -14.94 0.82 13.90
CA ALA A 66 -14.22 -0.40 14.23
C ALA A 66 -13.72 -1.16 12.99
N LYS A 67 -14.48 -1.20 11.89
CA LYS A 67 -14.04 -1.83 10.64
C LYS A 67 -12.91 -1.05 9.98
N LEU A 68 -12.95 0.28 10.02
CA LEU A 68 -11.85 1.12 9.50
C LEU A 68 -10.57 0.90 10.30
N ILE A 69 -10.69 0.83 11.64
CA ILE A 69 -9.54 0.54 12.52
C ILE A 69 -8.96 -0.85 12.21
N ILE A 70 -9.79 -1.87 12.07
CA ILE A 70 -9.32 -3.23 11.74
C ILE A 70 -8.62 -3.25 10.38
N MET A 71 -9.19 -2.60 9.36
CA MET A 71 -8.57 -2.51 8.04
C MET A 71 -7.24 -1.76 8.09
N GLY A 72 -7.17 -0.67 8.86
CA GLY A 72 -5.93 0.07 9.09
C GLY A 72 -4.86 -0.75 9.80
N LEU A 73 -5.24 -1.55 10.80
CA LEU A 73 -4.32 -2.45 11.51
C LEU A 73 -3.83 -3.60 10.60
N ILE A 74 -4.70 -4.15 9.76
CA ILE A 74 -4.33 -5.18 8.78
C ILE A 74 -3.35 -4.61 7.75
N ALA A 75 -3.56 -3.39 7.30
CA ALA A 75 -2.70 -2.74 6.31
C ALA A 75 -1.38 -2.25 6.91
N GLY A 76 -1.40 -1.56 8.06
CA GLY A 76 -0.22 -0.93 8.64
C GLY A 76 0.55 -1.79 9.65
N GLY A 77 -0.14 -2.69 10.37
CA GLY A 77 0.49 -3.56 11.38
C GLY A 77 1.66 -4.40 10.87
N PRO A 78 1.55 -5.02 9.68
CA PRO A 78 2.64 -5.80 9.12
C PRO A 78 3.96 -5.05 8.92
N THR A 79 3.93 -3.72 8.69
CA THR A 79 5.16 -2.90 8.60
C THR A 79 6.00 -3.00 9.87
N ILE A 80 5.34 -2.97 11.06
CA ILE A 80 6.02 -3.06 12.35
C ILE A 80 6.70 -4.41 12.50
N LEU A 81 6.00 -5.50 12.14
CA LEU A 81 6.55 -6.86 12.19
C LEU A 81 7.71 -7.02 11.20
N GLY A 82 7.56 -6.47 9.98
CA GLY A 82 8.62 -6.46 8.98
C GLY A 82 9.86 -5.72 9.46
N ALA A 83 9.69 -4.52 10.04
CA ALA A 83 10.81 -3.72 10.56
C ALA A 83 11.52 -4.42 11.71
N TRP A 84 10.80 -5.09 12.60
CA TRP A 84 11.41 -5.91 13.65
C TRP A 84 12.20 -7.06 13.05
N ILE A 85 11.62 -7.86 12.18
CA ILE A 85 12.30 -9.02 11.58
C ILE A 85 13.52 -8.56 10.79
N GLY A 86 13.40 -7.52 9.94
CA GLY A 86 14.52 -6.97 9.17
C GLY A 86 15.63 -6.39 10.04
N GLY A 87 15.27 -5.81 11.20
CA GLY A 87 16.22 -5.23 12.14
C GLY A 87 17.02 -6.25 12.97
N PHE A 88 16.57 -7.50 13.06
CA PHE A 88 17.26 -8.55 13.82
C PHE A 88 17.78 -9.68 12.94
N LEU A 89 17.17 -9.95 11.81
CA LEU A 89 17.43 -11.12 10.96
C LEU A 89 17.55 -10.68 9.49
N TYR A 90 18.67 -10.08 9.14
CA TYR A 90 18.93 -9.75 7.74
C TYR A 90 19.33 -11.00 6.94
N SER A 91 18.50 -11.35 5.96
CA SER A 91 18.81 -12.38 4.97
C SER A 91 18.47 -11.83 3.58
N PRO A 92 19.47 -11.63 2.70
CA PRO A 92 19.22 -11.11 1.34
C PRO A 92 18.20 -11.95 0.56
N ILE A 93 18.27 -13.28 0.68
CA ILE A 93 17.35 -14.20 -0.02
C ILE A 93 15.92 -14.03 0.52
N ALA A 94 15.74 -14.01 1.84
CA ALA A 94 14.44 -13.82 2.46
C ALA A 94 13.86 -12.44 2.08
N THR A 95 14.68 -11.40 2.08
CA THR A 95 14.27 -10.05 1.69
C THR A 95 13.74 -10.02 0.25
N VAL A 96 14.46 -10.63 -0.71
CA VAL A 96 14.02 -10.71 -2.11
C VAL A 96 12.68 -11.46 -2.23
N ILE A 97 12.53 -12.60 -1.52
CA ILE A 97 11.28 -13.36 -1.53
C ILE A 97 10.11 -12.51 -1.02
N PHE A 98 10.26 -11.88 0.14
CA PHE A 98 9.18 -11.08 0.74
C PHE A 98 8.84 -9.83 -0.07
N LEU A 99 9.84 -9.14 -0.64
CA LEU A 99 9.62 -8.02 -1.55
C LEU A 99 8.89 -8.47 -2.82
N SER A 100 9.20 -9.65 -3.35
CA SER A 100 8.51 -10.21 -4.52
C SER A 100 7.05 -10.56 -4.20
N ILE A 101 6.77 -11.10 -3.00
CA ILE A 101 5.41 -11.34 -2.52
C ILE A 101 4.66 -10.01 -2.38
N GLY A 102 5.30 -9.00 -1.78
CA GLY A 102 4.74 -7.65 -1.65
C GLY A 102 4.40 -7.01 -2.99
N ALA A 103 5.29 -7.13 -3.98
CA ALA A 103 5.03 -6.66 -5.34
C ALA A 103 3.82 -7.38 -5.97
N GLY A 104 3.75 -8.71 -5.83
CA GLY A 104 2.59 -9.50 -6.29
C GLY A 104 1.29 -9.08 -5.61
N ALA A 105 1.33 -8.77 -4.32
CA ALA A 105 0.18 -8.28 -3.56
C ALA A 105 -0.32 -6.92 -4.09
N ILE A 106 0.58 -6.00 -4.46
CA ILE A 106 0.19 -4.72 -5.08
C ILE A 106 -0.46 -4.93 -6.46
N PHE A 107 0.05 -5.84 -7.29
CA PHE A 107 -0.63 -6.19 -8.55
C PHE A 107 -2.06 -6.69 -8.32
N GLN A 108 -2.27 -7.50 -7.29
CA GLN A 108 -3.61 -7.96 -6.90
C GLN A 108 -4.49 -6.79 -6.43
N VAL A 109 -3.96 -5.82 -5.67
CA VAL A 109 -4.68 -4.61 -5.26
C VAL A 109 -5.09 -3.78 -6.48
N VAL A 110 -4.17 -3.52 -7.40
CA VAL A 110 -4.44 -2.78 -8.66
C VAL A 110 -5.54 -3.47 -9.47
N TYR A 111 -5.47 -4.79 -9.62
CA TYR A 111 -6.51 -5.57 -10.28
C TYR A 111 -7.86 -5.46 -9.58
N SER A 112 -7.89 -5.54 -8.25
CA SER A 112 -9.13 -5.45 -7.47
C SER A 112 -9.79 -4.09 -7.59
N ILE A 113 -9.01 -3.00 -7.53
CA ILE A 113 -9.49 -1.62 -7.70
C ILE A 113 -9.99 -1.43 -9.14
N GLY A 114 -9.22 -1.84 -10.14
CA GLY A 114 -9.59 -1.74 -11.55
C GLY A 114 -10.87 -2.50 -11.86
N SER A 115 -10.99 -3.73 -11.37
CA SER A 115 -12.21 -4.55 -11.52
C SER A 115 -13.41 -3.91 -10.84
N TRP A 116 -13.26 -3.41 -9.60
CA TRP A 116 -14.32 -2.69 -8.90
C TRP A 116 -14.76 -1.45 -9.68
N MET A 117 -13.83 -0.65 -10.16
CA MET A 117 -14.13 0.55 -10.94
C MET A 117 -14.86 0.21 -12.25
N TYR A 118 -14.42 -0.86 -12.94
CA TYR A 118 -15.05 -1.35 -14.16
C TYR A 118 -16.51 -1.77 -13.91
N HIS A 119 -16.76 -2.55 -12.88
CA HIS A 119 -18.12 -2.98 -12.53
C HIS A 119 -19.02 -1.83 -12.06
N THR A 120 -18.44 -0.77 -11.52
CA THR A 120 -19.20 0.39 -11.01
C THR A 120 -19.52 1.40 -12.12
N ASN A 121 -18.62 1.62 -13.08
CA ASN A 121 -18.72 2.72 -14.06
C ASN A 121 -18.87 2.23 -15.52
N GLY A 122 -18.61 0.95 -15.78
CA GLY A 122 -18.52 0.40 -17.13
C GLY A 122 -17.26 0.84 -17.89
N SER A 123 -16.96 0.20 -19.03
CA SER A 123 -15.76 0.49 -19.81
C SER A 123 -15.68 1.93 -20.32
N ARG A 124 -16.81 2.47 -20.82
CA ARG A 124 -16.87 3.86 -21.29
C ARG A 124 -16.75 4.88 -20.15
N GLY A 125 -17.29 4.55 -18.96
CA GLY A 125 -17.20 5.41 -17.78
C GLY A 125 -15.77 5.49 -17.21
N LEU A 126 -14.97 4.44 -17.34
CA LEU A 126 -13.56 4.45 -16.94
C LEU A 126 -12.72 5.38 -17.84
N LEU A 127 -12.87 5.24 -19.16
CA LEU A 127 -12.01 5.93 -20.12
C LEU A 127 -12.38 7.41 -20.30
N ASN A 128 -13.66 7.78 -20.11
CA ASN A 128 -14.16 9.14 -20.29
C ASN A 128 -14.29 9.93 -18.98
N ASN A 129 -13.96 9.35 -17.84
CA ASN A 129 -14.04 10.04 -16.56
C ASN A 129 -12.75 10.79 -16.27
N HIS A 130 -12.74 12.09 -16.45
CA HIS A 130 -11.57 12.96 -16.20
C HIS A 130 -11.02 12.81 -14.77
N TRP A 131 -11.87 12.59 -13.78
CA TRP A 131 -11.43 12.40 -12.38
C TRP A 131 -10.61 11.13 -12.18
N ILE A 132 -10.92 10.06 -12.92
CA ILE A 132 -10.13 8.82 -12.88
C ILE A 132 -8.75 9.06 -13.49
N ILE A 133 -8.69 9.75 -14.64
CA ILE A 133 -7.43 10.08 -15.32
C ILE A 133 -6.57 11.00 -14.46
N ILE A 134 -7.18 12.05 -13.89
CA ILE A 134 -6.48 13.00 -13.00
C ILE A 134 -5.97 12.28 -11.75
N GLY A 135 -6.80 11.45 -11.11
CA GLY A 135 -6.43 10.69 -9.92
C GLY A 135 -5.28 9.71 -10.20
N PHE A 136 -5.32 9.02 -11.35
CA PHE A 136 -4.22 8.12 -11.76
C PHE A 136 -2.92 8.90 -11.99
N ALA A 137 -2.98 10.00 -12.76
CA ALA A 137 -1.80 10.83 -13.04
C ALA A 137 -1.22 11.43 -11.75
N PHE A 138 -2.08 11.91 -10.85
CA PHE A 138 -1.66 12.47 -9.56
C PHE A 138 -1.03 11.41 -8.64
N GLY A 139 -1.62 10.21 -8.57
CA GLY A 139 -1.06 9.09 -7.83
C GLY A 139 0.33 8.69 -8.36
N MET A 140 0.48 8.56 -9.68
CA MET A 140 1.78 8.29 -10.32
C MET A 140 2.80 9.39 -10.02
N PHE A 141 2.38 10.65 -10.03
CA PHE A 141 3.25 11.79 -9.71
C PHE A 141 3.73 11.73 -8.25
N ILE A 142 2.84 11.45 -7.28
CA ILE A 142 3.22 11.28 -5.87
C ILE A 142 4.20 10.13 -5.71
N MET A 143 3.92 8.97 -6.33
CA MET A 143 4.82 7.80 -6.27
C MET A 143 6.19 8.10 -6.87
N TYR A 144 6.24 8.86 -7.98
CA TYR A 144 7.50 9.30 -8.56
C TYR A 144 8.28 10.21 -7.61
N LEU A 145 7.60 11.21 -7.00
CA LEU A 145 8.25 12.12 -6.04
C LEU A 145 8.79 11.38 -4.81
N THR A 146 8.01 10.46 -4.25
CA THR A 146 8.46 9.66 -3.09
C THR A 146 9.60 8.72 -3.46
N GLY A 147 9.61 8.16 -4.68
CA GLY A 147 10.70 7.35 -5.19
C GLY A 147 12.03 8.11 -5.38
N LEU A 148 11.99 9.45 -5.50
CA LEU A 148 13.21 10.27 -5.53
C LEU A 148 13.85 10.44 -4.14
N LEU A 149 13.14 10.08 -3.06
CA LEU A 149 13.65 10.17 -1.68
C LEU A 149 14.40 8.89 -1.26
N VAL A 150 14.27 7.80 -2.02
CA VAL A 150 14.85 6.47 -1.78
C VAL A 150 15.88 6.14 -2.85
#